data_e4880d884d3dcef9c62135fcdc75dbd8
#
_entry.id   e4880d884d3dcef9c62135fcdc75dbd8
#
_cell.length_a   1.000
_cell.length_b   1.000
_cell.length_c   1.000
_cell.angle_alpha   90.00
_cell.angle_beta   90.00
_cell.angle_gamma   90.00
#
_symmetry.space_group_name_H-M   'P 1'
#
loop_
_entity.id
_entity.type
_entity.pdbx_description
1 polymer ?
#
loop_
_entity_poly.entity_id
_entity_poly.type
_entity_poly.pdbx_seq_one_letter_code
_entity_poly.pdbx_strand_id
1 'polypeptide(L)'
;IMHRILQEIKTGIYQDLSKLPPEVEIAETLGVSRTVVRDSLSILEREGFVTRKHGLGTIINRHVLSVVTRIDLEKEFLVMLREAGYHPTVPFVQVREHPAGEDLAQIMQIEPDDTVIQVDRLVCADGVPTIFCEDYLVKKLVKRKNYTEADLRVPIFDFLKSFCGEDVYMDLTEMRAVNADAQMARK
;
A
#
# COMPACT_ATOMS: atom_id res chain seq x y z
N ILE A 1 1.94 -20.70 3.22
CA ILE A 1 2.25 -21.47 1.98
C ILE A 1 2.26 -20.55 0.77
N MET A 2 1.28 -19.63 0.63
CA MET A 2 1.23 -18.66 -0.48
C MET A 2 2.57 -17.93 -0.68
N HIS A 3 3.11 -17.30 0.37
CA HIS A 3 4.42 -16.64 0.30
C HIS A 3 5.57 -17.55 -0.13
N ARG A 4 5.54 -18.83 0.31
CA ARG A 4 6.55 -19.82 -0.10
C ARG A 4 6.45 -20.11 -1.59
N ILE A 5 5.25 -20.33 -2.12
CA ILE A 5 5.04 -20.55 -3.57
C ILE A 5 5.52 -19.31 -4.34
N LEU A 6 5.19 -18.09 -3.88
CA LEU A 6 5.62 -16.86 -4.52
C LEU A 6 7.16 -16.70 -4.52
N GLN A 7 7.81 -17.09 -3.44
CA GLN A 7 9.28 -17.08 -3.35
C GLN A 7 9.90 -18.09 -4.34
N GLU A 8 9.33 -19.31 -4.44
CA GLU A 8 9.78 -20.31 -5.40
C GLU A 8 9.60 -19.85 -6.86
N ILE A 9 8.56 -19.05 -7.13
CA ILE A 9 8.36 -18.41 -8.44
C ILE A 9 9.36 -17.30 -8.70
N LYS A 10 9.72 -16.50 -7.69
CA LYS A 10 10.62 -15.35 -7.85
C LYS A 10 12.08 -15.74 -7.96
N THR A 11 12.55 -16.62 -7.08
CA THR A 11 13.98 -16.91 -6.88
C THR A 11 14.29 -18.39 -6.62
N GLY A 12 13.28 -19.26 -6.63
CA GLY A 12 13.43 -20.68 -6.34
C GLY A 12 13.25 -21.59 -7.55
N ILE A 13 12.79 -22.81 -7.31
CA ILE A 13 12.70 -23.90 -8.32
C ILE A 13 11.76 -23.60 -9.49
N TYR A 14 10.88 -22.62 -9.36
CA TYR A 14 9.93 -22.23 -10.42
C TYR A 14 10.33 -20.93 -11.13
N GLN A 15 11.53 -20.39 -10.86
CA GLN A 15 11.95 -19.07 -11.38
C GLN A 15 12.02 -18.99 -12.90
N ASP A 16 12.34 -20.10 -13.58
CA ASP A 16 12.48 -20.14 -15.04
C ASP A 16 11.26 -20.71 -15.77
N LEU A 17 10.23 -21.09 -15.01
CA LEU A 17 9.03 -21.66 -15.58
C LEU A 17 8.05 -20.59 -16.04
N SER A 18 7.42 -20.78 -17.19
CA SER A 18 6.26 -19.98 -17.61
C SER A 18 4.93 -20.46 -17.03
N LYS A 19 4.91 -21.69 -16.52
CA LYS A 19 3.74 -22.39 -15.99
C LYS A 19 4.13 -23.22 -14.77
N LEU A 20 3.31 -23.14 -13.73
CA LEU A 20 3.50 -23.97 -12.53
C LEU A 20 3.17 -25.46 -12.82
N PRO A 21 3.82 -26.39 -12.10
CA PRO A 21 3.43 -27.79 -12.08
C PRO A 21 1.97 -27.98 -11.61
N PRO A 22 1.39 -29.17 -11.81
CA PRO A 22 0.09 -29.52 -11.25
C PRO A 22 0.04 -29.34 -9.72
N GLU A 23 -1.15 -28.99 -9.19
CA GLU A 23 -1.35 -28.78 -7.75
C GLU A 23 -0.85 -29.92 -6.87
N VAL A 24 -0.94 -31.16 -7.39
CA VAL A 24 -0.48 -32.37 -6.69
C VAL A 24 1.04 -32.36 -6.51
N GLU A 25 1.78 -32.06 -7.57
CA GLU A 25 3.25 -32.00 -7.53
C GLU A 25 3.76 -30.87 -6.62
N ILE A 26 3.07 -29.71 -6.65
CA ILE A 26 3.39 -28.60 -5.74
C ILE A 26 3.13 -29.04 -4.29
N ALA A 27 2.03 -29.74 -4.03
CA ALA A 27 1.66 -30.23 -2.70
C ALA A 27 2.71 -31.22 -2.16
N GLU A 28 3.16 -32.14 -2.98
CA GLU A 28 4.22 -33.09 -2.64
C GLU A 28 5.55 -32.39 -2.36
N THR A 29 5.96 -31.48 -3.26
CA THR A 29 7.21 -30.70 -3.12
C THR A 29 7.24 -29.86 -1.83
N LEU A 30 6.11 -29.28 -1.47
CA LEU A 30 6.02 -28.39 -0.29
C LEU A 30 5.62 -29.12 1.01
N GLY A 31 5.26 -30.41 0.93
CA GLY A 31 4.83 -31.22 2.08
C GLY A 31 3.50 -30.75 2.69
N VAL A 32 2.53 -30.34 1.85
CA VAL A 32 1.23 -29.81 2.28
C VAL A 32 0.09 -30.48 1.53
N SER A 33 -1.15 -30.26 1.97
CA SER A 33 -2.32 -30.79 1.27
C SER A 33 -2.59 -30.05 -0.05
N ARG A 34 -3.18 -30.73 -1.03
CA ARG A 34 -3.61 -30.14 -2.30
C ARG A 34 -4.60 -28.97 -2.09
N THR A 35 -5.45 -29.03 -1.07
CA THR A 35 -6.39 -27.96 -0.73
C THR A 35 -5.65 -26.68 -0.37
N VAL A 36 -4.62 -26.78 0.48
CA VAL A 36 -3.79 -25.62 0.88
C VAL A 36 -3.07 -24.99 -0.32
N VAL A 37 -2.59 -25.82 -1.27
CA VAL A 37 -2.01 -25.31 -2.52
C VAL A 37 -3.05 -24.56 -3.35
N ARG A 38 -4.24 -25.15 -3.53
CA ARG A 38 -5.33 -24.53 -4.29
C ARG A 38 -5.74 -23.19 -3.73
N ASP A 39 -5.92 -23.10 -2.41
CA ASP A 39 -6.26 -21.84 -1.72
C ASP A 39 -5.15 -20.80 -1.89
N SER A 40 -3.89 -21.21 -1.75
CA SER A 40 -2.72 -20.35 -1.98
C SER A 40 -2.65 -19.85 -3.43
N LEU A 41 -2.90 -20.71 -4.41
CA LEU A 41 -2.95 -20.33 -5.83
C LEU A 41 -4.13 -19.42 -6.14
N SER A 42 -5.26 -19.56 -5.43
CA SER A 42 -6.41 -18.64 -5.57
C SER A 42 -6.08 -17.24 -5.09
N ILE A 43 -5.30 -17.12 -4.02
CA ILE A 43 -4.79 -15.83 -3.54
C ILE A 43 -3.81 -15.23 -4.57
N LEU A 44 -2.82 -16.02 -5.04
CA LEU A 44 -1.84 -15.56 -6.04
C LEU A 44 -2.49 -15.16 -7.37
N GLU A 45 -3.61 -15.81 -7.75
CA GLU A 45 -4.39 -15.43 -8.93
C GLU A 45 -5.13 -14.12 -8.72
N ARG A 46 -5.77 -13.92 -7.56
CA ARG A 46 -6.42 -12.65 -7.19
C ARG A 46 -5.42 -11.49 -7.18
N GLU A 47 -4.21 -11.73 -6.71
CA GLU A 47 -3.12 -10.75 -6.70
C GLU A 47 -2.42 -10.63 -8.07
N GLY A 48 -2.85 -11.36 -9.09
CA GLY A 48 -2.36 -11.27 -10.45
C GLY A 48 -1.01 -11.95 -10.73
N PHE A 49 -0.39 -12.61 -9.76
CA PHE A 49 0.90 -13.29 -9.94
C PHE A 49 0.81 -14.52 -10.83
N VAL A 50 -0.35 -15.16 -10.84
CA VAL A 50 -0.65 -16.30 -11.71
C VAL A 50 -2.02 -16.15 -12.37
N THR A 51 -2.25 -16.89 -13.45
CA THR A 51 -3.56 -17.02 -14.12
C THR A 51 -3.86 -18.49 -14.32
N ARG A 52 -5.00 -18.97 -13.81
CA ARG A 52 -5.45 -20.35 -14.04
C ARG A 52 -6.36 -20.42 -15.25
N LYS A 53 -5.98 -21.23 -16.23
CA LYS A 53 -6.77 -21.45 -17.45
C LYS A 53 -7.12 -22.94 -17.58
N HIS A 54 -8.42 -23.21 -17.76
CA HIS A 54 -8.88 -24.59 -17.98
C HIS A 54 -8.17 -25.22 -19.18
N GLY A 55 -7.67 -26.44 -19.02
CA GLY A 55 -6.89 -27.16 -20.03
C GLY A 55 -5.44 -26.69 -20.20
N LEU A 56 -5.09 -25.46 -19.82
CA LEU A 56 -3.74 -24.92 -19.94
C LEU A 56 -2.95 -24.98 -18.60
N GLY A 57 -3.65 -25.00 -17.46
CA GLY A 57 -3.06 -25.00 -16.13
C GLY A 57 -2.78 -23.62 -15.56
N THR A 58 -1.84 -23.52 -14.62
CA THR A 58 -1.50 -22.26 -13.91
C THR A 58 -0.31 -21.58 -14.56
N ILE A 59 -0.56 -20.46 -15.23
CA ILE A 59 0.45 -19.65 -15.95
C ILE A 59 1.03 -18.63 -14.98
N ILE A 60 2.33 -18.43 -15.00
CA ILE A 60 3.04 -17.43 -14.20
C ILE A 60 3.06 -16.07 -14.95
N ASN A 61 2.56 -15.02 -14.32
CA ASN A 61 2.52 -13.68 -14.90
C ASN A 61 3.85 -12.94 -14.62
N ARG A 62 4.89 -13.24 -15.39
CA ARG A 62 6.25 -12.72 -15.20
C ARG A 62 6.31 -11.20 -15.16
N HIS A 63 5.51 -10.51 -15.99
CA HIS A 63 5.44 -9.05 -16.02
C HIS A 63 4.96 -8.45 -14.69
N VAL A 64 4.10 -9.15 -13.94
CA VAL A 64 3.65 -8.71 -12.61
C VAL A 64 4.74 -8.89 -11.56
N LEU A 65 5.55 -9.96 -11.68
CA LEU A 65 6.67 -10.23 -10.78
C LEU A 65 7.80 -9.18 -10.89
N SER A 66 7.94 -8.55 -12.06
CA SER A 66 8.93 -7.50 -12.31
C SER A 66 8.50 -6.11 -11.82
N VAL A 67 7.25 -5.95 -11.41
CA VAL A 67 6.77 -4.68 -10.84
C VAL A 67 7.35 -4.53 -9.44
N VAL A 68 8.28 -3.58 -9.29
CA VAL A 68 9.01 -3.34 -8.05
C VAL A 68 8.08 -2.76 -6.97
N THR A 69 7.12 -1.94 -7.38
CA THR A 69 6.22 -1.25 -6.47
C THR A 69 4.77 -1.46 -6.90
N ARG A 70 3.95 -1.98 -5.98
CA ARG A 70 2.52 -2.24 -6.20
C ARG A 70 1.71 -1.44 -5.17
N ILE A 71 0.95 -0.48 -5.64
CA ILE A 71 0.09 0.38 -4.81
C ILE A 71 -1.10 -0.42 -4.24
N ASP A 72 -1.55 -1.46 -4.94
CA ASP A 72 -2.67 -2.33 -4.56
C ASP A 72 -2.37 -3.29 -3.39
N LEU A 73 -1.16 -3.29 -2.84
CA LEU A 73 -0.79 -4.11 -1.69
C LEU A 73 -0.95 -3.40 -0.34
N GLU A 74 -1.61 -2.26 -0.29
CA GLU A 74 -1.90 -1.49 0.94
C GLU A 74 -0.64 -1.21 1.78
N LYS A 75 0.52 -1.03 1.12
CA LYS A 75 1.77 -0.73 1.79
C LYS A 75 1.97 0.77 1.88
N GLU A 76 2.44 1.20 3.02
CA GLU A 76 2.88 2.58 3.24
C GLU A 76 3.99 3.00 2.27
N PHE A 77 3.95 4.23 1.78
CA PHE A 77 4.89 4.74 0.79
C PHE A 77 6.35 4.63 1.23
N LEU A 78 6.66 4.88 2.51
CA LEU A 78 8.03 4.74 3.02
C LEU A 78 8.51 3.29 3.00
N VAL A 79 7.61 2.33 3.25
CA VAL A 79 7.91 0.89 3.16
C VAL A 79 8.13 0.50 1.71
N MET A 80 7.25 0.95 0.81
CA MET A 80 7.37 0.67 -0.63
C MET A 80 8.70 1.17 -1.20
N LEU A 81 9.10 2.40 -0.86
CA LEU A 81 10.37 2.97 -1.32
C LEU A 81 11.57 2.19 -0.78
N ARG A 82 11.55 1.76 0.49
CA ARG A 82 12.64 0.92 1.05
C ARG A 82 12.74 -0.43 0.35
N GLU A 83 11.61 -1.09 0.10
CA GLU A 83 11.58 -2.36 -0.63
C GLU A 83 12.04 -2.23 -2.08
N ALA A 84 11.85 -1.06 -2.68
CA ALA A 84 12.35 -0.71 -4.00
C ALA A 84 13.85 -0.35 -4.01
N GLY A 85 14.53 -0.35 -2.84
CA GLY A 85 15.96 -0.09 -2.69
C GLY A 85 16.32 1.37 -2.47
N TYR A 86 15.35 2.27 -2.28
CA TYR A 86 15.60 3.69 -2.00
C TYR A 86 15.71 3.95 -0.49
N HIS A 87 16.34 5.07 -0.12
CA HIS A 87 16.36 5.60 1.24
C HIS A 87 15.32 6.73 1.38
N PRO A 88 14.08 6.42 1.83
CA PRO A 88 13.05 7.43 1.96
C PRO A 88 13.30 8.34 3.15
N THR A 89 13.03 9.64 2.94
CA THR A 89 13.04 10.66 3.98
C THR A 89 11.79 11.53 3.90
N VAL A 90 11.41 12.15 5.01
CA VAL A 90 10.30 13.12 5.07
C VAL A 90 10.86 14.47 5.57
N PRO A 91 11.50 15.25 4.69
CA PRO A 91 12.15 16.51 5.10
C PRO A 91 11.17 17.62 5.49
N PHE A 92 9.94 17.55 4.96
CA PHE A 92 8.92 18.56 5.18
C PHE A 92 7.64 17.94 5.73
N VAL A 93 7.14 18.54 6.82
CA VAL A 93 5.79 18.29 7.38
C VAL A 93 5.20 19.64 7.74
N GLN A 94 3.95 19.87 7.38
CA GLN A 94 3.19 21.03 7.83
C GLN A 94 1.84 20.58 8.36
N VAL A 95 1.48 21.02 9.54
CA VAL A 95 0.22 20.71 10.19
C VAL A 95 -0.63 21.96 10.29
N ARG A 96 -1.89 21.86 9.88
CA ARG A 96 -2.87 22.95 9.97
C ARG A 96 -4.18 22.42 10.51
N GLU A 97 -4.86 23.22 11.30
CA GLU A 97 -6.23 22.93 11.75
C GLU A 97 -7.18 23.97 11.14
N HIS A 98 -8.26 23.48 10.53
CA HIS A 98 -9.28 24.35 9.95
C HIS A 98 -10.63 23.64 9.89
N PRO A 99 -11.78 24.35 9.70
CA PRO A 99 -13.05 23.74 9.40
C PRO A 99 -12.97 22.88 8.12
N ALA A 100 -13.74 21.79 8.05
CA ALA A 100 -13.75 20.92 6.87
C ALA A 100 -14.21 21.64 5.60
N GLY A 101 -15.18 22.56 5.72
CA GLY A 101 -15.86 23.14 4.56
C GLY A 101 -16.76 22.13 3.86
N GLU A 102 -17.54 22.60 2.88
CA GLU A 102 -18.58 21.78 2.22
C GLU A 102 -18.00 20.54 1.51
N ASP A 103 -16.95 20.71 0.72
CA ASP A 103 -16.40 19.65 -0.13
C ASP A 103 -15.83 18.49 0.71
N LEU A 104 -14.98 18.84 1.69
CA LEU A 104 -14.32 17.84 2.51
C LEU A 104 -15.31 17.19 3.49
N ALA A 105 -16.27 17.96 4.01
CA ALA A 105 -17.32 17.46 4.87
C ALA A 105 -18.19 16.40 4.16
N GLN A 106 -18.52 16.63 2.90
CA GLN A 106 -19.26 15.66 2.09
C GLN A 106 -18.47 14.36 1.89
N ILE A 107 -17.17 14.46 1.58
CA ILE A 107 -16.28 13.30 1.36
C ILE A 107 -16.13 12.50 2.66
N MET A 108 -15.90 13.18 3.78
CA MET A 108 -15.63 12.57 5.08
C MET A 108 -16.90 12.23 5.89
N GLN A 109 -18.10 12.60 5.39
CA GLN A 109 -19.40 12.42 6.07
C GLN A 109 -19.42 13.04 7.47
N ILE A 110 -18.99 14.31 7.56
CA ILE A 110 -18.95 15.12 8.78
C ILE A 110 -19.63 16.47 8.52
N GLU A 111 -19.76 17.31 9.56
CA GLU A 111 -20.33 18.65 9.40
C GLU A 111 -19.28 19.63 8.82
N PRO A 112 -19.68 20.64 8.01
CA PRO A 112 -18.75 21.62 7.43
C PRO A 112 -17.93 22.38 8.48
N ASP A 113 -18.46 22.60 9.67
CA ASP A 113 -17.80 23.28 10.80
C ASP A 113 -16.95 22.33 11.65
N ASP A 114 -16.98 21.01 11.40
CA ASP A 114 -16.10 20.06 12.10
C ASP A 114 -14.64 20.42 11.81
N THR A 115 -13.81 20.46 12.84
CA THR A 115 -12.38 20.75 12.68
C THR A 115 -11.66 19.52 12.13
N VAL A 116 -10.88 19.74 11.09
CA VAL A 116 -9.94 18.77 10.53
C VAL A 116 -8.51 19.19 10.78
N ILE A 117 -7.62 18.21 10.93
CA ILE A 117 -6.18 18.35 10.94
C ILE A 117 -5.70 18.01 9.56
N GLN A 118 -5.16 18.97 8.83
CA GLN A 118 -4.48 18.77 7.54
C GLN A 118 -2.99 18.57 7.80
N VAL A 119 -2.43 17.54 7.24
CA VAL A 119 -1.00 17.19 7.32
C VAL A 119 -0.42 17.11 5.92
N ASP A 120 0.40 18.08 5.56
CA ASP A 120 1.14 18.07 4.30
C ASP A 120 2.52 17.47 4.54
N ARG A 121 2.91 16.48 3.74
CA ARG A 121 4.21 15.80 3.84
C ARG A 121 4.87 15.67 2.48
N LEU A 122 6.16 15.97 2.41
CA LEU A 122 6.98 15.67 1.24
C LEU A 122 7.83 14.43 1.51
N VAL A 123 7.63 13.38 0.73
CA VAL A 123 8.45 12.17 0.77
C VAL A 123 9.48 12.25 -0.34
N CYS A 124 10.75 12.06 0.03
CA CYS A 124 11.87 12.00 -0.91
C CYS A 124 12.45 10.59 -0.98
N ALA A 125 12.85 10.15 -2.17
CA ALA A 125 13.62 8.95 -2.42
C ALA A 125 15.06 9.34 -2.76
N ASP A 126 16.05 8.94 -1.95
CA ASP A 126 17.47 9.33 -2.11
C ASP A 126 17.67 10.86 -2.26
N GLY A 127 16.86 11.64 -1.50
CA GLY A 127 16.89 13.11 -1.54
C GLY A 127 16.10 13.75 -2.67
N VAL A 128 15.52 12.98 -3.59
CA VAL A 128 14.69 13.49 -4.69
C VAL A 128 13.22 13.53 -4.25
N PRO A 129 12.51 14.69 -4.35
CA PRO A 129 11.07 14.78 -4.12
C PRO A 129 10.30 13.79 -5.01
N THR A 130 9.50 12.93 -4.40
CA THR A 130 8.86 11.82 -5.11
C THR A 130 7.36 11.79 -4.90
N ILE A 131 6.91 11.98 -3.64
CA ILE A 131 5.49 11.93 -3.29
C ILE A 131 5.17 13.13 -2.41
N PHE A 132 4.10 13.84 -2.74
CA PHE A 132 3.51 14.85 -1.88
C PHE A 132 2.18 14.31 -1.35
N CYS A 133 2.04 14.24 -0.02
CA CYS A 133 0.85 13.78 0.66
C CYS A 133 0.11 14.96 1.28
N GLU A 134 -1.20 14.98 1.12
CA GLU A 134 -2.12 15.84 1.86
C GLU A 134 -3.11 14.94 2.59
N ASP A 135 -2.91 14.78 3.90
CA ASP A 135 -3.76 13.92 4.73
C ASP A 135 -4.74 14.77 5.53
N TYR A 136 -5.98 14.34 5.64
CA TYR A 136 -7.01 15.01 6.41
C TYR A 136 -7.56 14.08 7.47
N LEU A 137 -7.51 14.52 8.73
CA LEU A 137 -7.96 13.76 9.89
C LEU A 137 -9.04 14.56 10.62
N VAL A 138 -10.13 13.90 11.00
CA VAL A 138 -11.14 14.54 11.83
C VAL A 138 -10.58 14.72 13.25
N LYS A 139 -10.44 15.96 13.72
CA LYS A 139 -9.77 16.27 14.99
C LYS A 139 -10.39 15.56 16.19
N LYS A 140 -11.71 15.37 16.20
CA LYS A 140 -12.42 14.66 17.29
C LYS A 140 -12.02 13.20 17.44
N LEU A 141 -11.39 12.57 16.44
CA LEU A 141 -10.89 11.20 16.53
C LEU A 141 -9.58 11.11 17.33
N VAL A 142 -8.84 12.21 17.48
CA VAL A 142 -7.58 12.22 18.19
C VAL A 142 -7.82 12.16 19.70
N LYS A 143 -7.59 10.98 20.27
CA LYS A 143 -7.79 10.69 21.71
C LYS A 143 -6.62 11.18 22.56
N ARG A 144 -5.38 11.08 22.05
CA ARG A 144 -4.15 11.53 22.72
C ARG A 144 -3.68 12.84 22.12
N LYS A 145 -3.81 13.94 22.88
CA LYS A 145 -3.51 15.31 22.40
C LYS A 145 -2.04 15.74 22.53
N ASN A 146 -1.19 14.86 23.04
CA ASN A 146 0.23 15.13 23.26
C ASN A 146 1.14 14.73 22.07
N TYR A 147 0.59 14.68 20.86
CA TYR A 147 1.36 14.45 19.64
C TYR A 147 2.15 15.71 19.24
N THR A 148 3.23 15.48 18.55
CA THR A 148 4.11 16.51 17.99
C THR A 148 4.19 16.38 16.47
N GLU A 149 4.78 17.35 15.79
CA GLU A 149 5.04 17.27 14.36
C GLU A 149 5.90 16.04 13.99
N ALA A 150 6.79 15.61 14.88
CA ALA A 150 7.61 14.42 14.69
C ALA A 150 6.77 13.14 14.57
N ASP A 151 5.66 13.06 15.30
CA ASP A 151 4.73 11.93 15.26
C ASP A 151 3.93 11.85 13.95
N LEU A 152 3.94 12.93 13.16
CA LEU A 152 3.29 13.01 11.85
C LEU A 152 4.27 12.83 10.68
N ARG A 153 5.57 12.62 10.95
CA ARG A 153 6.58 12.24 9.94
C ARG A 153 6.56 10.75 9.63
N VAL A 154 5.98 9.96 10.52
CA VAL A 154 5.78 8.51 10.32
C VAL A 154 4.56 8.25 9.41
N PRO A 155 4.36 7.01 8.96
CA PRO A 155 3.16 6.61 8.26
C PRO A 155 1.88 7.05 8.97
N ILE A 156 0.93 7.60 8.22
CA ILE A 156 -0.32 8.13 8.81
C ILE A 156 -1.12 7.05 9.56
N PHE A 157 -1.05 5.80 9.14
CA PHE A 157 -1.71 4.68 9.80
C PHE A 157 -1.13 4.40 11.20
N ASP A 158 0.18 4.59 11.37
CA ASP A 158 0.82 4.48 12.70
C ASP A 158 0.34 5.60 13.64
N PHE A 159 0.13 6.81 13.10
CA PHE A 159 -0.46 7.92 13.86
C PHE A 159 -1.91 7.59 14.25
N LEU A 160 -2.75 7.12 13.34
CA LEU A 160 -4.14 6.73 13.61
C LEU A 160 -4.20 5.67 14.72
N LYS A 161 -3.36 4.65 14.65
CA LYS A 161 -3.29 3.61 15.68
C LYS A 161 -2.85 4.16 17.03
N SER A 162 -1.78 4.96 17.06
CA SER A 162 -1.15 5.42 18.28
C SER A 162 -1.91 6.53 19.00
N PHE A 163 -2.50 7.46 18.27
CA PHE A 163 -3.13 8.67 18.82
C PHE A 163 -4.65 8.69 18.71
N CYS A 164 -5.23 7.99 17.72
CA CYS A 164 -6.67 7.86 17.59
C CYS A 164 -7.19 6.51 18.13
N GLY A 165 -6.33 5.49 18.23
CA GLY A 165 -6.71 4.14 18.65
C GLY A 165 -7.54 3.43 17.60
N GLU A 166 -7.33 3.76 16.31
CA GLU A 166 -8.02 3.19 15.16
C GLU A 166 -7.06 2.35 14.34
N ASP A 167 -7.43 1.10 14.05
CA ASP A 167 -6.72 0.24 13.11
C ASP A 167 -7.41 0.34 11.74
N VAL A 168 -6.67 0.80 10.73
CA VAL A 168 -7.17 0.85 9.35
C VAL A 168 -7.06 -0.54 8.75
N TYR A 169 -8.17 -1.08 8.25
CA TYR A 169 -8.28 -2.40 7.65
C TYR A 169 -8.70 -2.37 6.18
N MET A 170 -9.04 -1.20 5.66
CA MET A 170 -9.47 -1.00 4.27
C MET A 170 -9.18 0.44 3.86
N ASP A 171 -8.75 0.63 2.62
CA ASP A 171 -8.74 1.91 1.93
C ASP A 171 -9.57 1.86 0.64
N LEU A 172 -9.96 3.02 0.15
CA LEU A 172 -10.58 3.20 -1.16
C LEU A 172 -9.72 4.15 -1.97
N THR A 173 -9.02 3.62 -2.95
CA THR A 173 -8.04 4.38 -3.75
C THR A 173 -8.60 4.71 -5.13
N GLU A 174 -8.58 5.98 -5.49
CA GLU A 174 -8.82 6.45 -6.85
C GLU A 174 -7.53 7.01 -7.45
N MET A 175 -7.14 6.54 -8.63
CA MET A 175 -5.95 7.05 -9.34
C MET A 175 -6.36 7.93 -10.51
N ARG A 176 -5.82 9.15 -10.56
CA ARG A 176 -6.03 10.12 -11.65
C ARG A 176 -4.69 10.67 -12.13
N ALA A 177 -4.54 10.75 -13.46
CA ALA A 177 -3.43 11.49 -14.06
C ALA A 177 -3.79 12.98 -14.13
N VAL A 178 -2.98 13.83 -13.50
CA VAL A 178 -3.16 15.29 -13.51
C VAL A 178 -1.86 15.99 -13.89
N ASN A 179 -1.95 17.19 -14.47
CA ASN A 179 -0.79 18.05 -14.62
C ASN A 179 -0.50 18.76 -13.30
N ALA A 180 0.77 18.84 -12.89
CA ALA A 180 1.16 19.63 -11.75
C ALA A 180 0.87 21.12 -12.04
N ASP A 181 0.14 21.78 -11.16
CA ASP A 181 -0.03 23.22 -11.18
C ASP A 181 1.24 23.94 -10.67
N ALA A 182 1.24 25.27 -10.74
CA ALA A 182 2.40 26.07 -10.31
C ALA A 182 2.68 25.94 -8.80
N GLN A 183 1.71 25.60 -7.98
CA GLN A 183 1.87 25.40 -6.54
C GLN A 183 2.48 24.02 -6.26
N MET A 184 1.97 22.98 -6.91
CA MET A 184 2.47 21.61 -6.79
C MET A 184 3.90 21.49 -7.36
N ALA A 185 4.20 22.20 -8.46
CA ALA A 185 5.53 22.18 -9.07
C ALA A 185 6.61 22.90 -8.24
N ARG A 186 6.23 23.67 -7.21
CA ARG A 186 7.17 24.38 -6.29
C ARG A 186 7.42 23.62 -4.99
N LYS A 187 6.63 22.59 -4.70
CA LYS A 187 6.78 21.73 -3.54
C LYS A 187 7.67 20.54 -3.88
#